data_b9eb082a8dc518b6bc2068505c7841e7
#
_entry.id   b9eb082a8dc518b6bc2068505c7841e7
#
_cell.length_a   1.000
_cell.length_b   1.000
_cell.length_c   1.000
_cell.angle_alpha   90.00
_cell.angle_beta   90.00
_cell.angle_gamma   90.00
#
_symmetry.space_group_name_H-M   'P 1'
#
loop_
_entity.id
_entity.type
_entity.pdbx_description
1 polymer ?
#
loop_
_entity_poly.entity_id
_entity_poly.type
_entity_poly.pdbx_seq_one_letter_code
_entity_poly.pdbx_strand_id
1 'polypeptide(L)'
;MAGGIGSRFWPMSTIKFPKQFQDILGTGRTMIQQTYDRISQIIPNENIFVITNKEYVELCQGQLPDIPTENIVGEPMMKNTSACNLYMVNKIAEKNHEANMIVLPADHLILKEKKFIEKVSLGFNLASQNDYLITLGIKPTRPDTGYGYIQYLSNEKDEVFKVKTF
;
A
#
# COMPACT_ATOMS: atom_id res chain seq x y z
N MET A 1 -1.68 -1.13 3.92
CA MET A 1 -2.28 -0.25 4.97
C MET A 1 -3.78 -0.15 4.73
N ALA A 2 -4.60 -0.55 5.71
CA ALA A 2 -6.06 -0.66 5.60
C ALA A 2 -6.83 -0.04 6.80
N GLY A 3 -6.24 0.94 7.48
CA GLY A 3 -6.80 1.54 8.70
C GLY A 3 -7.77 2.71 8.49
N GLY A 4 -7.94 3.21 7.26
CA GLY A 4 -8.79 4.38 6.96
C GLY A 4 -10.29 4.08 7.13
N ILE A 5 -11.04 5.03 7.68
CA ILE A 5 -12.51 4.92 7.86
C ILE A 5 -13.30 5.34 6.61
N GLY A 6 -12.65 5.89 5.58
CA GLY A 6 -13.27 6.17 4.28
C GLY A 6 -14.42 7.20 4.30
N SER A 7 -14.42 8.17 5.21
CA SER A 7 -15.52 9.11 5.42
C SER A 7 -15.96 9.89 4.17
N ARG A 8 -15.06 10.11 3.21
CA ARG A 8 -15.35 10.80 1.93
C ARG A 8 -16.29 10.01 1.01
N PHE A 9 -16.48 8.71 1.26
CA PHE A 9 -17.34 7.83 0.47
C PHE A 9 -18.71 7.57 1.13
N TRP A 10 -19.06 8.32 2.18
CA TRP A 10 -20.38 8.21 2.75
C TRP A 10 -21.47 8.54 1.69
N PRO A 11 -22.61 7.80 1.62
CA PRO A 11 -23.06 6.73 2.53
C PRO A 11 -22.55 5.32 2.21
N MET A 12 -21.80 5.13 1.12
CA MET A 12 -21.28 3.80 0.74
C MET A 12 -20.27 3.26 1.76
N SER A 13 -19.38 4.13 2.26
CA SER A 13 -18.42 3.77 3.31
C SER A 13 -18.95 4.20 4.67
N THR A 14 -18.90 3.31 5.63
CA THR A 14 -19.28 3.55 7.03
C THR A 14 -18.15 3.15 7.96
N ILE A 15 -18.19 3.56 9.24
CA ILE A 15 -17.20 3.14 10.24
C ILE A 15 -17.17 1.61 10.39
N LYS A 16 -18.33 0.94 10.32
CA LYS A 16 -18.40 -0.52 10.42
C LYS A 16 -17.93 -1.24 9.16
N PHE A 17 -18.02 -0.61 8.01
CA PHE A 17 -17.67 -1.19 6.73
C PHE A 17 -17.01 -0.17 5.81
N PRO A 18 -15.70 0.12 6.04
CA PRO A 18 -14.94 1.08 5.24
C PRO A 18 -14.75 0.67 3.79
N LYS A 19 -14.45 1.64 2.93
CA LYS A 19 -14.37 1.47 1.47
C LYS A 19 -13.41 0.36 1.01
N GLN A 20 -12.30 0.16 1.70
CA GLN A 20 -11.31 -0.87 1.33
C GLN A 20 -11.86 -2.29 1.39
N PHE A 21 -12.91 -2.51 2.18
CA PHE A 21 -13.58 -3.81 2.31
C PHE A 21 -14.79 -3.99 1.39
N GLN A 22 -15.00 -3.04 0.47
CA GLN A 22 -16.13 -3.04 -0.44
C GLN A 22 -15.70 -3.31 -1.88
N ASP A 23 -16.56 -3.99 -2.64
CA ASP A 23 -16.43 -4.09 -4.10
C ASP A 23 -17.05 -2.84 -4.76
N ILE A 24 -16.27 -1.77 -4.82
CA ILE A 24 -16.71 -0.49 -5.39
C ILE A 24 -16.85 -0.56 -6.92
N LEU A 25 -16.15 -1.49 -7.55
CA LEU A 25 -16.11 -1.59 -9.02
C LEU A 25 -17.05 -2.65 -9.58
N GLY A 26 -17.73 -3.43 -8.74
CA GLY A 26 -18.61 -4.52 -9.19
C GLY A 26 -17.86 -5.67 -9.85
N THR A 27 -16.63 -5.93 -9.42
CA THR A 27 -15.76 -6.99 -9.98
C THR A 27 -15.88 -8.33 -9.28
N GLY A 28 -16.65 -8.39 -8.19
CA GLY A 28 -16.70 -9.54 -7.26
C GLY A 28 -15.53 -9.56 -6.27
N ARG A 29 -14.65 -8.54 -6.29
CA ARG A 29 -13.48 -8.42 -5.41
C ARG A 29 -13.46 -7.05 -4.72
N THR A 30 -13.26 -7.03 -3.42
CA THR A 30 -13.11 -5.79 -2.66
C THR A 30 -11.78 -5.11 -2.97
N MET A 31 -11.63 -3.83 -2.65
CA MET A 31 -10.40 -3.09 -2.96
C MET A 31 -9.17 -3.68 -2.26
N ILE A 32 -9.31 -4.15 -1.02
CA ILE A 32 -8.21 -4.82 -0.33
C ILE A 32 -7.85 -6.15 -0.99
N GLN A 33 -8.83 -6.91 -1.46
CA GLN A 33 -8.61 -8.15 -2.20
C GLN A 33 -7.92 -7.89 -3.54
N GLN A 34 -8.35 -6.88 -4.29
CA GLN A 34 -7.68 -6.48 -5.53
C GLN A 34 -6.22 -6.04 -5.30
N THR A 35 -5.95 -5.39 -4.18
CA THR A 35 -4.58 -5.01 -3.80
C THR A 35 -3.74 -6.23 -3.45
N TYR A 36 -4.31 -7.18 -2.72
CA TYR A 36 -3.68 -8.47 -2.41
C TYR A 36 -3.42 -9.28 -3.68
N ASP A 37 -4.43 -9.50 -4.53
CA ASP A 37 -4.31 -10.27 -5.78
C ASP A 37 -3.19 -9.72 -6.69
N ARG A 38 -3.01 -8.41 -6.67
CA ARG A 38 -1.96 -7.74 -7.44
C ARG A 38 -0.59 -8.01 -6.88
N ILE A 39 -0.39 -7.88 -5.57
CA ILE A 39 0.94 -7.97 -4.98
C ILE A 39 1.39 -9.42 -4.72
N SER A 40 0.47 -10.35 -4.53
CA SER A 40 0.77 -11.78 -4.35
C SER A 40 1.34 -12.43 -5.60
N GLN A 41 1.28 -11.75 -6.76
CA GLN A 41 1.97 -12.19 -7.98
C GLN A 41 3.50 -12.14 -7.86
N ILE A 42 4.05 -11.32 -6.95
CA ILE A 42 5.49 -11.10 -6.81
C ILE A 42 6.00 -11.23 -5.38
N ILE A 43 5.12 -11.26 -4.38
CA ILE A 43 5.48 -11.40 -2.96
C ILE A 43 4.75 -12.63 -2.41
N PRO A 44 5.47 -13.61 -1.82
CA PRO A 44 4.86 -14.74 -1.13
C PRO A 44 3.94 -14.30 0.01
N ASN A 45 2.87 -15.05 0.25
CA ASN A 45 1.83 -14.69 1.22
C ASN A 45 2.37 -14.49 2.65
N GLU A 46 3.35 -15.30 3.04
CA GLU A 46 4.05 -15.21 4.33
C GLU A 46 4.81 -13.88 4.53
N ASN A 47 5.10 -13.17 3.44
CA ASN A 47 5.77 -11.86 3.45
C ASN A 47 4.80 -10.69 3.22
N ILE A 48 3.51 -10.96 3.08
CA ILE A 48 2.47 -9.92 2.97
C ILE A 48 1.90 -9.63 4.36
N PHE A 49 1.97 -8.36 4.76
CA PHE A 49 1.42 -7.87 6.02
C PHE A 49 0.28 -6.90 5.75
N VAL A 50 -0.76 -6.99 6.55
CA VAL A 50 -1.86 -6.02 6.55
C VAL A 50 -1.87 -5.30 7.89
N ILE A 51 -1.69 -3.99 7.88
CA ILE A 51 -1.89 -3.18 9.08
C ILE A 51 -3.21 -2.44 8.98
N THR A 52 -4.03 -2.54 10.00
CA THR A 52 -5.39 -2.01 10.05
C THR A 52 -5.77 -1.57 11.46
N ASN A 53 -6.94 -0.96 11.64
CA ASN A 53 -7.51 -0.75 12.96
C ASN A 53 -7.83 -2.10 13.63
N LYS A 54 -7.69 -2.20 14.94
CA LYS A 54 -8.05 -3.41 15.73
C LYS A 54 -9.45 -3.91 15.42
N GLU A 55 -10.41 -3.00 15.22
CA GLU A 55 -11.80 -3.33 14.92
C GLU A 55 -12.01 -4.02 13.56
N TYR A 56 -11.03 -3.91 12.64
CA TYR A 56 -11.10 -4.46 11.30
C TYR A 56 -10.25 -5.72 11.09
N VAL A 57 -9.58 -6.21 12.13
CA VAL A 57 -8.71 -7.40 12.02
C VAL A 57 -9.50 -8.60 11.54
N GLU A 58 -10.64 -8.91 12.16
CA GLU A 58 -11.51 -10.03 11.77
C GLU A 58 -12.02 -9.86 10.33
N LEU A 59 -12.37 -8.64 9.94
CA LEU A 59 -12.82 -8.34 8.58
C LEU A 59 -11.71 -8.57 7.55
N CYS A 60 -10.45 -8.18 7.88
CA CYS A 60 -9.29 -8.49 7.06
C CYS A 60 -9.06 -9.99 6.93
N GLN A 61 -9.12 -10.73 8.04
CA GLN A 61 -8.95 -12.19 8.05
C GLN A 61 -9.99 -12.90 7.19
N GLY A 62 -11.25 -12.47 7.29
CA GLY A 62 -12.33 -13.03 6.47
C GLY A 62 -12.20 -12.75 4.97
N GLN A 63 -11.59 -11.62 4.60
CA GLN A 63 -11.42 -11.25 3.19
C GLN A 63 -10.09 -11.72 2.58
N LEU A 64 -9.08 -12.03 3.40
CA LEU A 64 -7.72 -12.40 2.98
C LEU A 64 -7.28 -13.70 3.68
N PRO A 65 -7.99 -14.82 3.45
CA PRO A 65 -7.73 -16.08 4.15
C PRO A 65 -6.35 -16.68 3.86
N ASP A 66 -5.71 -16.31 2.76
CA ASP A 66 -4.40 -16.81 2.36
C ASP A 66 -3.23 -16.09 3.04
N ILE A 67 -3.48 -14.98 3.74
CA ILE A 67 -2.46 -14.28 4.53
C ILE A 67 -2.41 -14.90 5.93
N PRO A 68 -1.21 -15.25 6.46
CA PRO A 68 -1.06 -15.72 7.83
C PRO A 68 -1.72 -14.78 8.83
N THR A 69 -2.47 -15.33 9.78
CA THR A 69 -3.25 -14.54 10.76
C THR A 69 -2.38 -13.56 11.56
N GLU A 70 -1.16 -13.96 11.90
CA GLU A 70 -0.16 -13.14 12.59
C GLU A 70 0.36 -11.97 11.76
N ASN A 71 0.18 -12.01 10.44
CA ASN A 71 0.55 -10.93 9.53
C ASN A 71 -0.57 -9.89 9.37
N ILE A 72 -1.77 -10.14 9.92
CA ILE A 72 -2.85 -9.16 9.99
C ILE A 72 -2.78 -8.43 11.33
N VAL A 73 -2.26 -7.23 11.31
CA VAL A 73 -1.83 -6.48 12.48
C VAL A 73 -2.80 -5.34 12.78
N GLY A 74 -3.42 -5.39 13.97
CA GLY A 74 -4.22 -4.28 14.48
C GLY A 74 -3.34 -3.18 15.07
N GLU A 75 -3.45 -1.95 14.57
CA GLU A 75 -2.74 -0.81 15.14
C GLU A 75 -3.11 -0.61 16.62
N PRO A 76 -2.15 -0.46 17.52
CA PRO A 76 -2.45 -0.18 18.93
C PRO A 76 -3.12 1.19 19.11
N MET A 77 -2.80 2.14 18.22
CA MET A 77 -3.33 3.50 18.22
C MET A 77 -3.21 4.11 16.84
N MET A 78 -4.27 4.71 16.34
CA MET A 78 -4.29 5.41 15.05
C MET A 78 -3.49 6.73 15.15
N LYS A 79 -2.28 6.77 14.59
CA LYS A 79 -1.34 7.90 14.62
C LYS A 79 -0.87 8.34 13.22
N ASN A 80 -1.73 8.18 12.23
CA ASN A 80 -1.44 8.47 10.81
C ASN A 80 -0.38 7.56 10.19
N THR A 81 -0.09 7.81 8.93
CA THR A 81 0.73 6.96 8.05
C THR A 81 2.15 6.73 8.57
N SER A 82 2.83 7.77 9.06
CA SER A 82 4.24 7.66 9.48
C SER A 82 4.43 6.72 10.66
N ALA A 83 3.59 6.84 11.69
CA ALA A 83 3.65 5.96 12.85
C ALA A 83 3.28 4.51 12.50
N CYS A 84 2.29 4.32 11.62
CA CYS A 84 1.91 3.04 11.09
C CYS A 84 3.09 2.36 10.35
N ASN A 85 3.77 3.10 9.48
CA ASN A 85 4.93 2.60 8.75
C ASN A 85 6.08 2.25 9.69
N LEU A 86 6.41 3.13 10.64
CA LEU A 86 7.46 2.89 11.62
C LEU A 86 7.20 1.63 12.45
N TYR A 87 5.95 1.43 12.87
CA TYR A 87 5.56 0.23 13.60
C TYR A 87 5.81 -1.04 12.78
N MET A 88 5.43 -1.03 11.49
CA MET A 88 5.63 -2.18 10.61
C MET A 88 7.09 -2.39 10.23
N VAL A 89 7.88 -1.33 10.03
CA VAL A 89 9.34 -1.44 9.82
C VAL A 89 10.00 -2.19 10.96
N ASN A 90 9.72 -1.79 12.22
CA ASN A 90 10.28 -2.48 13.39
C ASN A 90 9.84 -3.96 13.44
N LYS A 91 8.55 -4.24 13.22
CA LYS A 91 8.01 -5.59 13.24
C LYS A 91 8.61 -6.50 12.15
N ILE A 92 8.88 -5.96 10.97
CA ILE A 92 9.53 -6.70 9.87
C ILE A 92 11.03 -6.87 10.17
N ALA A 93 11.70 -5.83 10.68
CA ALA A 93 13.11 -5.88 11.03
C ALA A 93 13.43 -6.92 12.12
N GLU A 94 12.50 -7.18 13.06
CA GLU A 94 12.62 -8.27 14.03
C GLU A 94 12.74 -9.65 13.34
N LYS A 95 12.12 -9.82 12.17
CA LYS A 95 12.18 -11.07 11.38
C LYS A 95 13.37 -11.08 10.43
N ASN A 96 13.64 -9.96 9.78
CA ASN A 96 14.72 -9.81 8.81
C ASN A 96 15.15 -8.34 8.68
N HIS A 97 16.35 -8.01 9.17
CA HIS A 97 16.92 -6.66 9.12
C HIS A 97 17.26 -6.19 7.69
N GLU A 98 17.49 -7.13 6.76
CA GLU A 98 17.84 -6.84 5.37
C GLU A 98 16.60 -6.78 4.45
N ALA A 99 15.40 -6.84 5.02
CA ALA A 99 14.19 -6.86 4.23
C ALA A 99 13.93 -5.50 3.54
N ASN A 100 13.70 -5.53 2.23
CA ASN A 100 13.11 -4.40 1.53
C ASN A 100 11.59 -4.43 1.69
N MET A 101 11.00 -3.30 2.05
CA MET A 101 9.57 -3.19 2.29
C MET A 101 8.90 -2.27 1.26
N ILE A 102 7.77 -2.70 0.70
CA ILE A 102 6.85 -1.82 -0.02
C ILE A 102 5.63 -1.50 0.85
N VAL A 103 5.20 -0.26 0.83
CA VAL A 103 3.99 0.20 1.51
C VAL A 103 2.93 0.56 0.49
N LEU A 104 1.79 -0.12 0.55
CA LEU A 104 0.67 0.09 -0.36
C LEU A 104 -0.60 0.48 0.41
N PRO A 105 -1.34 1.52 -0.04
CA PRO A 105 -2.70 1.73 0.41
C PRO A 105 -3.61 0.62 -0.11
N ALA A 106 -4.55 0.17 0.72
CA ALA A 106 -5.48 -0.91 0.36
C ALA A 106 -6.67 -0.45 -0.51
N ASP A 107 -6.70 0.83 -0.86
CA ASP A 107 -7.85 1.49 -1.50
C ASP A 107 -7.50 2.21 -2.81
N HIS A 108 -6.37 1.87 -3.42
CA HIS A 108 -5.96 2.41 -4.71
C HIS A 108 -6.40 1.52 -5.87
N LEU A 109 -7.09 2.13 -6.83
CA LEU A 109 -7.40 1.50 -8.09
C LEU A 109 -6.21 1.59 -9.04
N ILE A 110 -5.71 0.44 -9.50
CA ILE A 110 -4.63 0.34 -10.47
C ILE A 110 -5.14 -0.37 -11.72
N LEU A 111 -5.33 0.37 -12.81
CA LEU A 111 -5.87 -0.17 -14.06
C LEU A 111 -4.81 -0.91 -14.90
N LYS A 112 -3.55 -0.51 -14.82
CA LYS A 112 -2.44 -1.10 -15.59
C LYS A 112 -1.57 -1.95 -14.68
N GLU A 113 -2.11 -3.06 -14.18
CA GLU A 113 -1.47 -3.88 -13.16
C GLU A 113 -0.10 -4.41 -13.60
N LYS A 114 0.05 -4.92 -14.81
CA LYS A 114 1.35 -5.39 -15.33
C LYS A 114 2.42 -4.31 -15.24
N LYS A 115 2.09 -3.09 -15.70
CA LYS A 115 3.03 -1.97 -15.63
C LYS A 115 3.34 -1.56 -14.19
N PHE A 116 2.38 -1.65 -13.29
CA PHE A 116 2.58 -1.41 -11.87
C PHE A 116 3.57 -2.43 -11.28
N ILE A 117 3.37 -3.72 -11.54
CA ILE A 117 4.26 -4.80 -11.08
C ILE A 117 5.69 -4.62 -11.63
N GLU A 118 5.85 -4.28 -12.91
CA GLU A 118 7.15 -3.97 -13.51
C GLU A 118 7.87 -2.84 -12.76
N LYS A 119 7.15 -1.75 -12.43
CA LYS A 119 7.75 -0.62 -11.69
C LYS A 119 8.04 -0.95 -10.22
N VAL A 120 7.21 -1.75 -9.58
CA VAL A 120 7.48 -2.26 -8.22
C VAL A 120 8.73 -3.15 -8.22
N SER A 121 8.86 -4.06 -9.17
CA SER A 121 10.03 -4.93 -9.31
C SER A 121 11.31 -4.12 -9.57
N LEU A 122 11.24 -3.09 -10.41
CA LEU A 122 12.35 -2.16 -10.60
C LEU A 122 12.72 -1.45 -9.30
N GLY A 123 11.74 -1.01 -8.52
CA GLY A 123 11.93 -0.39 -7.22
C GLY A 123 12.65 -1.32 -6.23
N PHE A 124 12.24 -2.58 -6.13
CA PHE A 124 12.89 -3.58 -5.29
C PHE A 124 14.35 -3.82 -5.70
N ASN A 125 14.62 -3.95 -7.00
CA ASN A 125 15.98 -4.12 -7.51
C ASN A 125 16.88 -2.93 -7.15
N LEU A 126 16.37 -1.72 -7.23
CA LEU A 126 17.12 -0.52 -6.86
C LEU A 126 17.36 -0.43 -5.36
N ALA A 127 16.34 -0.72 -4.55
CA ALA A 127 16.45 -0.71 -3.10
C ALA A 127 17.41 -1.78 -2.56
N SER A 128 17.49 -2.95 -3.24
CA SER A 128 18.41 -4.03 -2.84
C SER A 128 19.88 -3.72 -3.12
N GLN A 129 20.17 -2.77 -4.01
CA GLN A 129 21.52 -2.41 -4.42
C GLN A 129 21.99 -1.07 -3.83
N ASN A 130 21.08 -0.30 -3.24
CA ASN A 130 21.34 1.05 -2.78
C ASN A 130 20.53 1.36 -1.53
N ASP A 131 21.03 2.23 -0.68
CA ASP A 131 20.29 2.78 0.47
C ASP A 131 19.34 3.91 0.01
N TYR A 132 18.28 3.56 -0.69
CA TYR A 132 17.31 4.50 -1.24
C TYR A 132 15.91 4.33 -0.64
N LEU A 133 15.27 5.47 -0.37
CA LEU A 133 13.82 5.54 -0.24
C LEU A 133 13.21 5.81 -1.62
N ILE A 134 12.35 4.89 -2.08
CA ILE A 134 11.79 4.93 -3.43
C ILE A 134 10.29 5.22 -3.35
N THR A 135 9.79 6.08 -4.23
CA THR A 135 8.36 6.34 -4.35
C THR A 135 7.89 6.17 -5.81
N LEU A 136 6.68 5.66 -5.99
CA LEU A 136 6.03 5.60 -7.29
C LEU A 136 5.27 6.91 -7.53
N GLY A 137 5.82 7.78 -8.38
CA GLY A 137 5.15 9.01 -8.80
C GLY A 137 4.01 8.72 -9.77
N ILE A 138 2.88 9.39 -9.58
CA ILE A 138 1.75 9.35 -10.51
C ILE A 138 1.69 10.69 -11.23
N LYS A 139 1.69 10.64 -12.58
CA LYS A 139 1.58 11.86 -13.37
C LYS A 139 0.20 12.50 -13.15
N PRO A 140 0.13 13.74 -12.63
CA PRO A 140 -1.14 14.41 -12.42
C PRO A 140 -1.82 14.70 -13.75
N THR A 141 -3.15 14.54 -13.79
CA THR A 141 -3.98 14.88 -14.95
C THR A 141 -4.72 16.20 -14.77
N ARG A 142 -4.74 16.73 -13.55
CA ARG A 142 -5.35 18.02 -13.17
C ARG A 142 -4.64 18.58 -11.93
N PRO A 143 -4.69 19.88 -11.67
CA PRO A 143 -4.31 20.42 -10.37
C PRO A 143 -5.28 19.95 -9.28
N ASP A 144 -4.75 19.57 -8.12
CA ASP A 144 -5.56 19.13 -6.98
C ASP A 144 -4.81 19.44 -5.68
N THR A 145 -5.40 20.23 -4.81
CA THR A 145 -4.81 20.65 -3.54
C THR A 145 -4.84 19.56 -2.46
N GLY A 146 -5.52 18.44 -2.71
CA GLY A 146 -5.59 17.30 -1.81
C GLY A 146 -4.39 16.37 -1.88
N TYR A 147 -3.44 16.61 -2.82
CA TYR A 147 -2.25 15.80 -3.03
C TYR A 147 -0.96 16.61 -2.85
N GLY A 148 0.09 15.93 -2.37
CA GLY A 148 1.45 16.42 -2.48
C GLY A 148 2.00 16.22 -3.90
N TYR A 149 2.87 17.10 -4.33
CA TYR A 149 3.52 17.04 -5.64
C TYR A 149 5.01 16.79 -5.49
N ILE A 150 5.52 15.82 -6.24
CA ILE A 150 6.94 15.46 -6.23
C ILE A 150 7.64 16.24 -7.34
N GLN A 151 8.58 17.10 -6.98
CA GLN A 151 9.50 17.71 -7.93
C GLN A 151 10.73 16.81 -8.08
N TYR A 152 11.10 16.47 -9.31
CA TYR A 152 12.22 15.61 -9.61
C TYR A 152 13.11 16.19 -10.73
N LEU A 153 14.36 15.73 -10.78
CA LEU A 153 15.28 16.05 -11.86
C LEU A 153 15.05 15.03 -12.98
N SER A 154 14.62 15.50 -14.15
CA SER A 154 14.37 14.63 -15.30
C SER A 154 15.50 14.70 -16.31
N ASN A 155 15.98 13.53 -16.75
CA ASN A 155 16.60 13.35 -18.04
C ASN A 155 15.63 12.54 -18.90
N GLU A 156 15.45 12.88 -20.16
CA GLU A 156 14.42 12.30 -21.03
C GLU A 156 14.53 10.78 -21.23
N LYS A 157 15.64 10.15 -20.85
CA LYS A 157 15.92 8.71 -21.03
C LYS A 157 15.79 7.89 -19.76
N ASP A 158 15.53 8.51 -18.60
CA ASP A 158 15.56 7.82 -17.33
C ASP A 158 14.15 7.32 -16.96
N GLU A 159 14.07 6.10 -16.42
CA GLU A 159 12.87 5.55 -15.79
C GLU A 159 12.81 5.82 -14.29
N VAL A 160 13.93 6.21 -13.71
CA VAL A 160 14.13 6.50 -12.29
C VAL A 160 14.69 7.90 -12.15
N PHE A 161 14.10 8.72 -11.31
CA PHE A 161 14.44 10.12 -11.17
C PHE A 161 14.81 10.45 -9.73
N LYS A 162 15.80 11.29 -9.56
CA LYS A 162 16.15 11.82 -8.24
C LYS A 162 15.10 12.85 -7.81
N VAL A 163 14.45 12.61 -6.67
CA VAL A 163 13.52 13.58 -6.07
C VAL A 163 14.32 14.81 -5.60
N LYS A 164 13.81 16.00 -5.93
CA LYS A 164 14.37 17.28 -5.49
C LYS A 164 13.65 17.77 -4.23
N THR A 165 12.31 17.68 -4.21
CA THR A 165 11.48 18.09 -3.07
C THR A 165 10.07 17.49 -3.18
N PHE A 166 9.33 17.54 -2.08
CA PHE A 166 7.92 17.19 -1.95
C PHE A 166 7.10 18.46 -1.68
#